data_a2363fa8f0044d1dabc6e3f60aee7cf6
#
_entry.id   a2363fa8f0044d1dabc6e3f60aee7cf6
#
_cell.length_a   1.000
_cell.length_b   1.000
_cell.length_c   1.000
_cell.angle_alpha   90.00
_cell.angle_beta   90.00
_cell.angle_gamma   90.00
#
_symmetry.space_group_name_H-M   'P 1'
#
loop_
_entity.id
_entity.type
_entity.pdbx_description
1 polymer ?
#
loop_
_entity_poly.entity_id
_entity_poly.type
_entity_poly.pdbx_seq_one_letter_code
_entity_poly.pdbx_strand_id
1 'polypeptide(L)'
;MSILERETNHGGIYMRTIVNDPTLGIVDNDPLVASVIQSLLVETCAPIRILWTATSAEQALDAMRDSSQRPQVMLTDIAMPGMDGVELARHVKEQYPDIAVIGISAFLDSENEKEHGTQWPDAFYAIIPKEIPTIQLVRIIGKATGNDEVASWTGKSMNSMRLSGKELQIIAGYARGFTTSTIAHQLNISEASVKTYARRAFEKLHAHIRAEAVAMCVRNGWI
;
A
#
# COMPACT_ATOMS: atom_id res chain seq x y z
N MET A 1 11.00 1.73 28.55
CA MET A 1 10.88 0.50 29.35
C MET A 1 10.61 -0.61 28.36
N SER A 2 11.63 -1.41 28.13
CA SER A 2 11.73 -2.45 27.11
C SER A 2 10.86 -3.65 27.47
N ILE A 3 10.11 -4.19 26.51
CA ILE A 3 9.47 -5.50 26.68
C ILE A 3 9.77 -6.36 25.45
N LEU A 4 10.74 -7.24 25.70
CA LEU A 4 10.87 -8.66 25.39
C LEU A 4 11.15 -9.08 23.93
N GLU A 5 12.44 -9.27 23.71
CA GLU A 5 13.01 -10.34 22.89
C GLU A 5 12.51 -11.72 23.37
N ARG A 6 12.00 -12.54 22.46
CA ARG A 6 12.10 -14.00 22.55
C ARG A 6 12.44 -14.52 21.17
N GLU A 7 13.70 -14.85 21.01
CA GLU A 7 14.15 -15.81 20.00
C GLU A 7 13.58 -17.18 20.33
N THR A 8 12.90 -17.81 19.39
CA THR A 8 12.85 -19.26 19.26
C THR A 8 12.89 -19.64 17.80
N ASN A 9 14.03 -20.14 17.42
CA ASN A 9 14.32 -20.82 16.17
C ASN A 9 13.45 -22.07 16.06
N HIS A 10 12.63 -22.20 15.03
CA HIS A 10 12.20 -23.34 14.20
C HIS A 10 10.82 -23.04 13.58
N GLY A 11 10.80 -22.87 12.26
CA GLY A 11 9.55 -22.76 11.49
C GLY A 11 8.97 -21.33 11.47
N GLY A 12 9.59 -20.40 10.77
CA GLY A 12 9.21 -19.01 10.74
C GLY A 12 7.79 -18.79 10.23
N ILE A 13 6.86 -18.50 11.14
CA ILE A 13 5.61 -17.84 10.84
C ILE A 13 5.94 -16.34 10.70
N TYR A 14 6.15 -15.89 9.47
CA TYR A 14 6.18 -14.46 9.20
C TYR A 14 4.76 -13.90 9.37
N MET A 15 4.38 -13.59 10.60
CA MET A 15 3.34 -12.61 10.84
C MET A 15 3.87 -11.28 10.33
N ARG A 16 3.49 -10.87 9.13
CA ARG A 16 3.71 -9.52 8.68
C ARG A 16 2.87 -8.62 9.57
N THR A 17 3.51 -8.05 10.57
CA THR A 17 2.91 -7.06 11.45
C THR A 17 2.72 -5.81 10.58
N ILE A 18 1.47 -5.43 10.30
CA ILE A 18 1.07 -4.18 9.63
C ILE A 18 1.72 -2.93 10.28
N VAL A 19 2.33 -3.10 11.44
CA VAL A 19 3.01 -2.07 12.24
C VAL A 19 4.22 -1.45 11.53
N ASN A 20 4.74 -2.07 10.47
CA ASN A 20 5.98 -1.61 9.82
C ASN A 20 5.80 -1.19 8.34
N ASP A 21 4.56 -1.19 7.83
CA ASP A 21 4.32 -0.73 6.46
C ASP A 21 4.50 0.80 6.39
N PRO A 22 5.35 1.31 5.48
CA PRO A 22 5.49 2.75 5.27
C PRO A 22 4.17 3.45 5.05
N THR A 23 4.03 4.63 5.65
CA THR A 23 2.83 5.45 5.50
C THR A 23 3.00 6.46 4.37
N LEU A 24 1.95 6.62 3.56
CA LEU A 24 1.94 7.45 2.36
C LEU A 24 0.80 8.47 2.40
N GLY A 25 1.12 9.73 2.11
CA GLY A 25 0.16 10.75 1.69
C GLY A 25 0.29 10.99 0.19
N ILE A 26 -0.80 11.19 -0.53
CA ILE A 26 -0.81 11.43 -1.98
C ILE A 26 -1.45 12.79 -2.24
N VAL A 27 -0.77 13.62 -3.04
CA VAL A 27 -1.26 14.95 -3.46
C VAL A 27 -1.24 15.03 -4.98
N ASP A 28 -2.39 15.18 -5.59
CA ASP A 28 -2.53 15.39 -7.04
C ASP A 28 -3.83 16.18 -7.31
N ASN A 29 -3.75 17.28 -8.05
CA ASN A 29 -4.93 18.08 -8.35
C ASN A 29 -5.95 17.37 -9.24
N ASP A 30 -5.56 16.28 -9.90
CA ASP A 30 -6.48 15.35 -10.56
C ASP A 30 -6.85 14.20 -9.60
N PRO A 31 -8.09 14.16 -9.06
CA PRO A 31 -8.51 13.11 -8.15
C PRO A 31 -8.49 11.72 -8.81
N LEU A 32 -8.55 11.64 -10.15
CA LEU A 32 -8.45 10.36 -10.85
C LEU A 32 -7.05 9.77 -10.74
N VAL A 33 -6.00 10.59 -10.84
CA VAL A 33 -4.60 10.14 -10.71
C VAL A 33 -4.36 9.60 -9.32
N ALA A 34 -4.74 10.34 -8.27
CA ALA A 34 -4.63 9.87 -6.90
C ALA A 34 -5.38 8.54 -6.68
N SER A 35 -6.60 8.42 -7.22
CA SER A 35 -7.41 7.20 -7.15
C SER A 35 -6.77 6.01 -7.88
N VAL A 36 -6.18 6.24 -9.05
CA VAL A 36 -5.47 5.20 -9.81
C VAL A 36 -4.25 4.69 -9.04
N ILE A 37 -3.42 5.60 -8.51
CA ILE A 37 -2.25 5.22 -7.69
C ILE A 37 -2.70 4.39 -6.48
N GLN A 38 -3.74 4.84 -5.76
CA GLN A 38 -4.31 4.11 -4.64
C GLN A 38 -4.79 2.72 -5.05
N SER A 39 -5.56 2.62 -6.15
CA SER A 39 -6.07 1.33 -6.65
C SER A 39 -4.94 0.38 -7.03
N LEU A 40 -3.90 0.86 -7.72
CA LEU A 40 -2.74 0.06 -8.09
C LEU A 40 -1.97 -0.47 -6.87
N LEU A 41 -1.77 0.36 -5.84
CA LEU A 41 -1.12 -0.06 -4.60
C LEU A 41 -1.96 -1.10 -3.85
N VAL A 42 -3.29 -0.94 -3.80
CA VAL A 42 -4.22 -1.90 -3.19
C VAL A 42 -4.29 -3.19 -3.99
N GLU A 43 -4.47 -3.12 -5.32
CA GLU A 43 -4.58 -4.30 -6.19
C GLU A 43 -3.32 -5.15 -6.23
N THR A 44 -2.16 -4.52 -6.17
CA THR A 44 -0.87 -5.20 -6.07
C THR A 44 -0.54 -5.61 -4.64
N CYS A 45 -1.40 -5.21 -3.69
CA CYS A 45 -1.22 -5.40 -2.25
C CYS A 45 0.17 -4.96 -1.80
N ALA A 46 0.58 -3.81 -2.29
CA ALA A 46 1.84 -3.22 -1.92
C ALA A 46 1.90 -3.01 -0.39
N PRO A 47 3.07 -3.24 0.22
CA PRO A 47 3.26 -3.06 1.65
C PRO A 47 3.35 -1.56 2.00
N ILE A 48 2.31 -0.83 1.69
CA ILE A 48 2.21 0.63 1.88
C ILE A 48 0.84 0.92 2.48
N ARG A 49 0.82 1.74 3.52
CA ARG A 49 -0.42 2.22 4.14
C ARG A 49 -0.68 3.66 3.74
N ILE A 50 -1.70 3.89 2.91
CA ILE A 50 -2.13 5.24 2.54
C ILE A 50 -2.90 5.84 3.71
N LEU A 51 -2.46 7.01 4.19
CA LEU A 51 -3.15 7.76 5.26
C LEU A 51 -4.26 8.62 4.69
N TRP A 52 -3.97 9.32 3.60
CA TRP A 52 -4.90 10.23 2.95
C TRP A 52 -4.50 10.51 1.49
N THR A 53 -5.46 11.07 0.75
CA THR A 53 -5.26 11.70 -0.55
C THR A 53 -5.75 13.15 -0.48
N ALA A 54 -5.06 14.07 -1.13
CA ALA A 54 -5.39 15.49 -1.17
C ALA A 54 -5.37 15.98 -2.62
N THR A 55 -6.24 16.95 -2.96
CA THR A 55 -6.32 17.53 -4.29
C THR A 55 -5.64 18.90 -4.39
N SER A 56 -5.04 19.36 -3.29
CA SER A 56 -4.23 20.57 -3.27
C SER A 56 -3.18 20.52 -2.17
N ALA A 57 -2.18 21.38 -2.28
CA ALA A 57 -1.13 21.53 -1.29
C ALA A 57 -1.68 21.95 0.09
N GLU A 58 -2.67 22.86 0.10
CA GLU A 58 -3.30 23.34 1.33
C GLU A 58 -4.01 22.21 2.08
N GLN A 59 -4.72 21.33 1.36
CA GLN A 59 -5.38 20.17 1.96
C GLN A 59 -4.34 19.21 2.57
N ALA A 60 -3.20 19.00 1.90
CA ALA A 60 -2.13 18.15 2.41
C ALA A 60 -1.51 18.75 3.69
N LEU A 61 -1.21 20.04 3.70
CA LEU A 61 -0.68 20.75 4.87
C LEU A 61 -1.67 20.73 6.04
N ASP A 62 -2.96 20.88 5.76
CA ASP A 62 -4.01 20.83 6.77
C ASP A 62 -4.14 19.44 7.40
N ALA A 63 -4.10 18.38 6.58
CA ALA A 63 -4.10 17.00 7.07
C ALA A 63 -2.90 16.71 7.99
N MET A 64 -1.72 17.23 7.69
CA MET A 64 -0.50 17.00 8.48
C MET A 64 -0.43 17.80 9.79
N ARG A 65 -1.38 18.72 10.07
CA ARG A 65 -1.51 19.36 11.39
C ARG A 65 -1.74 18.34 12.49
N ASP A 66 -2.56 17.33 12.21
CA ASP A 66 -2.67 16.17 13.09
C ASP A 66 -1.42 15.27 12.95
N SER A 67 -0.70 15.09 14.04
CA SER A 67 0.51 14.26 14.07
C SER A 67 0.25 12.79 13.67
N SER A 68 -0.95 12.27 13.91
CA SER A 68 -1.36 10.92 13.51
C SER A 68 -1.55 10.77 12.00
N GLN A 69 -1.71 11.87 11.29
CA GLN A 69 -1.87 11.94 9.84
C GLN A 69 -0.59 12.33 9.11
N ARG A 70 0.55 12.44 9.79
CA ARG A 70 1.84 12.72 9.16
C ARG A 70 2.38 11.44 8.54
N PRO A 71 2.51 11.38 7.19
CA PRO A 71 3.05 10.21 6.52
C PRO A 71 4.57 10.17 6.62
N GLN A 72 5.18 9.01 6.48
CA GLN A 72 6.63 8.90 6.31
C GLN A 72 7.08 9.35 4.92
N VAL A 73 6.19 9.18 3.91
CA VAL A 73 6.44 9.62 2.53
C VAL A 73 5.24 10.40 2.03
N MET A 74 5.50 11.53 1.41
CA MET A 74 4.51 12.28 0.65
C MET A 74 4.83 12.16 -0.85
N LEU A 75 3.87 11.70 -1.64
CA LEU A 75 3.91 11.69 -3.10
C LEU A 75 3.11 12.89 -3.60
N THR A 76 3.72 13.78 -4.38
CA THR A 76 3.06 15.00 -4.86
C THR A 76 3.23 15.19 -6.36
N ASP A 77 2.16 15.56 -7.06
CA ASP A 77 2.30 16.15 -8.38
C ASP A 77 3.13 17.43 -8.29
N ILE A 78 4.01 17.63 -9.26
CA ILE A 78 4.83 18.86 -9.33
C ILE A 78 4.01 20.02 -9.90
N ALA A 79 3.17 19.76 -10.89
CA ALA A 79 2.43 20.78 -11.62
C ALA A 79 0.99 20.93 -11.11
N MET A 80 0.81 21.62 -9.98
CA MET A 80 -0.51 21.88 -9.41
C MET A 80 -0.87 23.37 -9.47
N PRO A 81 -2.17 23.73 -9.60
CA PRO A 81 -2.63 25.11 -9.50
C PRO A 81 -2.44 25.65 -8.06
N GLY A 82 -2.18 26.95 -7.94
CA GLY A 82 -1.91 27.60 -6.66
C GLY A 82 -0.52 27.29 -6.15
N MET A 83 -0.40 26.67 -4.97
CA MET A 83 0.87 26.16 -4.46
C MET A 83 1.26 24.91 -5.22
N ASP A 84 2.34 24.97 -5.99
CA ASP A 84 2.85 23.83 -6.74
C ASP A 84 3.55 22.80 -5.86
N GLY A 85 3.90 21.62 -6.44
CA GLY A 85 4.54 20.55 -5.70
C GLY A 85 5.96 20.90 -5.23
N VAL A 86 6.65 21.84 -5.90
CA VAL A 86 8.00 22.29 -5.49
C VAL A 86 7.89 23.16 -4.25
N GLU A 87 6.95 24.08 -4.23
CA GLU A 87 6.68 24.94 -3.09
C GLU A 87 6.18 24.14 -1.89
N LEU A 88 5.27 23.19 -2.13
CA LEU A 88 4.80 22.24 -1.11
C LEU A 88 5.97 21.43 -0.52
N ALA A 89 6.86 20.89 -1.35
CA ALA A 89 8.00 20.11 -0.89
C ALA A 89 8.93 20.92 0.02
N ARG A 90 9.17 22.21 -0.29
CA ARG A 90 9.96 23.10 0.56
C ARG A 90 9.28 23.33 1.91
N HIS A 91 7.99 23.62 1.94
CA HIS A 91 7.23 23.80 3.19
C HIS A 91 7.27 22.53 4.06
N VAL A 92 7.09 21.37 3.43
CA VAL A 92 7.14 20.09 4.16
C VAL A 92 8.53 19.85 4.72
N LYS A 93 9.58 20.10 3.93
CA LYS A 93 10.97 19.92 4.39
C LYS A 93 11.35 20.83 5.55
N GLU A 94 10.84 22.06 5.57
CA GLU A 94 11.08 23.04 6.64
C GLU A 94 10.33 22.66 7.94
N GLN A 95 9.07 22.23 7.83
CA GLN A 95 8.21 21.96 8.99
C GLN A 95 8.27 20.52 9.48
N TYR A 96 8.54 19.57 8.60
CA TYR A 96 8.51 18.13 8.84
C TYR A 96 9.71 17.44 8.16
N PRO A 97 10.95 17.68 8.61
CA PRO A 97 12.18 17.24 7.94
C PRO A 97 12.30 15.70 7.79
N ASP A 98 11.57 14.96 8.63
CA ASP A 98 11.56 13.50 8.60
C ASP A 98 10.63 12.92 7.50
N ILE A 99 9.79 13.73 6.87
CA ILE A 99 8.92 13.28 5.77
C ILE A 99 9.73 13.31 4.47
N ALA A 100 9.86 12.16 3.83
CA ALA A 100 10.46 12.08 2.50
C ALA A 100 9.43 12.53 1.45
N VAL A 101 9.77 13.51 0.61
CA VAL A 101 8.91 14.00 -0.46
C VAL A 101 9.36 13.41 -1.78
N ILE A 102 8.42 12.76 -2.50
CA ILE A 102 8.62 12.23 -3.86
C ILE A 102 7.74 13.05 -4.80
N GLY A 103 8.36 13.72 -5.78
CA GLY A 103 7.65 14.41 -6.85
C GLY A 103 7.24 13.44 -7.97
N ILE A 104 6.04 13.62 -8.53
CA ILE A 104 5.62 12.95 -9.76
C ILE A 104 5.42 13.99 -10.86
N SER A 105 5.86 13.68 -12.08
CA SER A 105 5.77 14.59 -13.23
C SER A 105 5.37 13.86 -14.49
N ALA A 106 4.53 14.49 -15.30
CA ALA A 106 4.18 14.01 -16.64
C ALA A 106 5.28 14.31 -17.67
N PHE A 107 6.27 15.16 -17.33
CA PHE A 107 7.25 15.69 -18.28
C PHE A 107 8.68 15.21 -18.01
N LEU A 108 8.85 14.13 -17.26
CA LEU A 108 10.17 13.50 -17.06
C LEU A 108 10.49 12.55 -18.21
N ASP A 109 10.74 13.11 -19.39
CA ASP A 109 11.36 12.36 -20.49
C ASP A 109 12.87 12.45 -20.36
N SER A 110 13.54 11.31 -20.55
CA SER A 110 14.99 11.14 -20.43
C SER A 110 15.83 12.04 -21.36
N GLU A 111 15.20 12.74 -22.31
CA GLU A 111 15.83 13.69 -23.19
C GLU A 111 15.79 15.13 -22.66
N ASN A 112 14.77 15.50 -21.88
CA ASN A 112 14.62 16.85 -21.32
C ASN A 112 15.50 17.13 -20.11
N GLU A 113 15.93 16.09 -19.36
CA GLU A 113 16.90 16.26 -18.26
C GLU A 113 18.27 16.77 -18.73
N LYS A 114 18.65 16.47 -19.97
CA LYS A 114 19.96 16.87 -20.53
C LYS A 114 19.97 18.29 -21.10
N GLU A 115 18.82 18.81 -21.51
CA GLU A 115 18.77 20.13 -22.17
C GLU A 115 18.48 21.29 -21.23
N HIS A 116 17.80 21.09 -20.10
CA HIS A 116 17.37 22.18 -19.24
C HIS A 116 18.09 22.29 -17.91
N GLY A 117 19.02 21.39 -17.56
CA GLY A 117 19.83 21.46 -16.34
C GLY A 117 18.96 21.70 -15.09
N THR A 118 17.76 21.12 -15.05
CA THR A 118 16.81 21.34 -13.97
C THR A 118 17.36 20.70 -12.71
N GLN A 119 18.10 21.49 -11.94
CA GLN A 119 18.51 21.11 -10.61
C GLN A 119 17.27 21.16 -9.72
N TRP A 120 16.66 19.99 -9.50
CA TRP A 120 15.52 19.90 -8.62
C TRP A 120 15.91 20.31 -7.20
N PRO A 121 15.03 21.00 -6.46
CA PRO A 121 15.33 21.40 -5.10
C PRO A 121 15.68 20.22 -4.20
N ASP A 122 16.62 20.39 -3.29
CA ASP A 122 17.02 19.39 -2.27
C ASP A 122 15.86 18.98 -1.34
N ALA A 123 14.69 19.59 -1.51
CA ALA A 123 13.48 19.25 -0.79
C ALA A 123 12.88 17.89 -1.22
N PHE A 124 13.19 17.41 -2.45
CA PHE A 124 12.73 16.13 -2.92
C PHE A 124 13.73 15.02 -2.60
N TYR A 125 13.21 13.88 -2.12
CA TYR A 125 13.97 12.64 -2.05
C TYR A 125 14.23 12.07 -3.46
N ALA A 126 13.21 12.10 -4.31
CA ALA A 126 13.27 11.67 -5.70
C ALA A 126 12.16 12.35 -6.52
N ILE A 127 12.36 12.44 -7.84
CA ILE A 127 11.31 12.81 -8.79
C ILE A 127 11.18 11.68 -9.80
N ILE A 128 9.94 11.31 -10.09
CA ILE A 128 9.61 10.13 -10.90
C ILE A 128 8.53 10.46 -11.94
N PRO A 129 8.50 9.77 -13.08
CA PRO A 129 7.44 9.94 -14.06
C PRO A 129 6.08 9.44 -13.54
N LYS A 130 4.96 10.02 -14.01
CA LYS A 130 3.60 9.57 -13.64
C LYS A 130 3.34 8.12 -14.07
N GLU A 131 3.98 7.65 -15.13
CA GLU A 131 3.85 6.29 -15.67
C GLU A 131 4.78 5.26 -15.00
N ILE A 132 5.38 5.60 -13.88
CA ILE A 132 6.29 4.68 -13.20
C ILE A 132 5.59 3.34 -12.86
N PRO A 133 6.22 2.18 -13.13
CA PRO A 133 5.68 0.90 -12.71
C PRO A 133 5.50 0.82 -11.18
N THR A 134 4.35 0.32 -10.72
CA THR A 134 4.02 0.23 -9.29
C THR A 134 5.12 -0.42 -8.44
N ILE A 135 5.78 -1.45 -8.97
CA ILE A 135 6.91 -2.10 -8.28
C ILE A 135 8.06 -1.11 -8.01
N GLN A 136 8.36 -0.24 -8.97
CA GLN A 136 9.44 0.73 -8.81
C GLN A 136 9.05 1.81 -7.81
N LEU A 137 7.80 2.31 -7.85
CA LEU A 137 7.26 3.24 -6.86
C LEU A 137 7.39 2.68 -5.44
N VAL A 138 6.93 1.44 -5.21
CA VAL A 138 7.01 0.78 -3.90
C VAL A 138 8.46 0.67 -3.41
N ARG A 139 9.39 0.29 -4.29
CA ARG A 139 10.81 0.21 -3.94
C ARG A 139 11.44 1.55 -3.57
N ILE A 140 11.05 2.62 -4.27
CA ILE A 140 11.51 3.98 -3.97
C ILE A 140 10.98 4.40 -2.59
N ILE A 141 9.70 4.14 -2.29
CA ILE A 141 9.11 4.38 -0.97
C ILE A 141 9.86 3.60 0.12
N GLY A 142 10.17 2.31 -0.12
CA GLY A 142 10.96 1.51 0.80
C GLY A 142 12.34 2.10 1.08
N LYS A 143 13.06 2.54 0.04
CA LYS A 143 14.36 3.20 0.20
C LYS A 143 14.25 4.52 0.95
N ALA A 144 13.23 5.32 0.66
CA ALA A 144 13.00 6.61 1.31
C ALA A 144 12.71 6.47 2.81
N THR A 145 12.15 5.35 3.24
CA THR A 145 11.83 5.06 4.64
C THR A 145 12.85 4.17 5.35
N GLY A 146 13.92 3.75 4.64
CA GLY A 146 14.89 2.79 5.19
C GLY A 146 14.32 1.41 5.46
N ASN A 147 13.20 1.04 4.80
CA ASN A 147 12.57 -0.26 4.94
C ASN A 147 13.06 -1.21 3.84
N ASP A 148 14.07 -2.03 4.16
CA ASP A 148 14.72 -2.94 3.21
C ASP A 148 13.76 -4.00 2.63
N GLU A 149 12.77 -4.45 3.40
CA GLU A 149 11.77 -5.40 2.93
C GLU A 149 10.93 -4.79 1.80
N VAL A 150 10.47 -3.55 1.99
CA VAL A 150 9.70 -2.79 0.99
C VAL A 150 10.60 -2.38 -0.19
N ALA A 151 11.84 -1.97 0.08
CA ALA A 151 12.82 -1.61 -0.94
C ALA A 151 13.18 -2.78 -1.88
N SER A 152 13.12 -4.01 -1.39
CA SER A 152 13.36 -5.24 -2.17
C SER A 152 12.09 -5.90 -2.72
N TRP A 153 10.93 -5.27 -2.52
CA TRP A 153 9.65 -5.85 -2.94
C TRP A 153 9.60 -6.15 -4.45
N THR A 154 9.19 -7.36 -4.80
CA THR A 154 9.21 -7.85 -6.19
C THR A 154 7.82 -7.94 -6.83
N GLY A 155 6.79 -7.52 -6.14
CA GLY A 155 5.41 -7.70 -6.59
C GLY A 155 4.91 -9.14 -6.51
N LYS A 156 5.80 -10.10 -6.23
CA LYS A 156 5.48 -11.52 -6.22
C LYS A 156 4.87 -12.02 -4.90
N SER A 157 4.95 -11.21 -3.83
CA SER A 157 4.52 -11.65 -2.49
C SER A 157 3.02 -11.91 -2.39
N MET A 158 2.21 -11.50 -3.36
CA MET A 158 0.76 -11.52 -3.22
C MET A 158 -0.04 -12.21 -4.33
N ASN A 159 0.61 -12.69 -5.38
CA ASN A 159 -0.10 -13.64 -6.25
C ASN A 159 -0.34 -14.99 -5.54
N SER A 160 0.44 -15.28 -4.49
CA SER A 160 0.20 -16.41 -3.59
C SER A 160 -0.91 -16.16 -2.57
N MET A 161 -1.20 -14.90 -2.22
CA MET A 161 -2.23 -14.53 -1.24
C MET A 161 -3.56 -14.09 -1.89
N ARG A 162 -3.62 -13.85 -3.20
CA ARG A 162 -4.90 -13.53 -3.85
C ARG A 162 -5.82 -14.73 -3.78
N LEU A 163 -6.88 -14.60 -3.00
CA LEU A 163 -7.98 -15.55 -3.02
C LEU A 163 -8.64 -15.50 -4.40
N SER A 164 -8.85 -16.66 -5.01
CA SER A 164 -9.69 -16.75 -6.19
C SER A 164 -11.14 -16.37 -5.85
N GLY A 165 -11.93 -15.98 -6.84
CA GLY A 165 -13.33 -15.64 -6.61
C GLY A 165 -14.10 -16.74 -5.86
N LYS A 166 -13.78 -18.02 -6.10
CA LYS A 166 -14.39 -19.16 -5.38
C LYS A 166 -13.91 -19.24 -3.94
N GLU A 167 -12.62 -19.05 -3.68
CA GLU A 167 -12.06 -19.02 -2.33
C GLU A 167 -12.66 -17.88 -1.51
N LEU A 168 -12.79 -16.68 -2.12
CA LEU A 168 -13.39 -15.52 -1.48
C LEU A 168 -14.87 -15.74 -1.16
N GLN A 169 -15.66 -16.28 -2.09
CA GLN A 169 -17.06 -16.63 -1.87
C GLN A 169 -17.24 -17.59 -0.68
N ILE A 170 -16.32 -18.54 -0.53
CA ILE A 170 -16.37 -19.52 0.56
C ILE A 170 -16.05 -18.86 1.89
N ILE A 171 -15.01 -18.00 1.97
CA ILE A 171 -14.68 -17.25 3.19
C ILE A 171 -15.83 -16.31 3.56
N ALA A 172 -16.44 -15.62 2.58
CA ALA A 172 -17.62 -14.79 2.79
C ALA A 172 -18.82 -15.58 3.31
N GLY A 173 -19.01 -16.81 2.84
CA GLY A 173 -20.03 -17.72 3.38
C GLY A 173 -19.76 -18.06 4.86
N TYR A 174 -18.54 -18.36 5.21
CA TYR A 174 -18.16 -18.59 6.61
C TYR A 174 -18.32 -17.36 7.49
N ALA A 175 -18.03 -16.16 6.98
CA ALA A 175 -18.25 -14.91 7.69
C ALA A 175 -19.72 -14.67 8.04
N ARG A 176 -20.64 -15.14 7.18
CA ARG A 176 -22.10 -15.11 7.41
C ARG A 176 -22.61 -16.24 8.32
N GLY A 177 -21.71 -17.08 8.84
CA GLY A 177 -22.07 -18.20 9.70
C GLY A 177 -22.56 -19.45 8.96
N PHE A 178 -22.41 -19.53 7.64
CA PHE A 178 -22.87 -20.69 6.87
C PHE A 178 -21.99 -21.92 7.14
N THR A 179 -22.65 -23.09 7.13
CA THR A 179 -21.95 -24.37 7.18
C THR A 179 -21.34 -24.72 5.83
N THR A 180 -20.40 -25.66 5.81
CA THR A 180 -19.80 -26.17 4.57
C THR A 180 -20.87 -26.73 3.61
N SER A 181 -21.89 -27.41 4.15
CA SER A 181 -23.03 -27.94 3.37
C SER A 181 -23.86 -26.83 2.76
N THR A 182 -24.18 -25.78 3.53
CA THR A 182 -24.94 -24.62 3.04
C THR A 182 -24.19 -23.91 1.91
N ILE A 183 -22.87 -23.71 2.06
CA ILE A 183 -22.01 -23.09 1.05
C ILE A 183 -21.96 -23.95 -0.22
N ALA A 184 -21.83 -25.28 -0.07
CA ALA A 184 -21.83 -26.23 -1.17
C ALA A 184 -23.10 -26.12 -2.00
N HIS A 185 -24.25 -26.10 -1.33
CA HIS A 185 -25.55 -25.92 -1.97
C HIS A 185 -25.67 -24.58 -2.70
N GLN A 186 -25.30 -23.45 -2.04
CA GLN A 186 -25.38 -22.11 -2.65
C GLN A 186 -24.48 -21.94 -3.87
N LEU A 187 -23.29 -22.53 -3.85
CA LEU A 187 -22.32 -22.41 -4.93
C LEU A 187 -22.46 -23.51 -6.00
N ASN A 188 -23.41 -24.43 -5.81
CA ASN A 188 -23.65 -25.60 -6.68
C ASN A 188 -22.38 -26.43 -6.90
N ILE A 189 -21.67 -26.76 -5.81
CA ILE A 189 -20.46 -27.60 -5.80
C ILE A 189 -20.53 -28.63 -4.66
N SER A 190 -19.65 -29.63 -4.70
CA SER A 190 -19.58 -30.62 -3.61
C SER A 190 -18.99 -30.03 -2.31
N GLU A 191 -19.36 -30.59 -1.15
CA GLU A 191 -18.73 -30.23 0.12
C GLU A 191 -17.21 -30.51 0.11
N ALA A 192 -16.75 -31.53 -0.60
CA ALA A 192 -15.34 -31.82 -0.79
C ALA A 192 -14.62 -30.68 -1.51
N SER A 193 -15.28 -30.10 -2.53
CA SER A 193 -14.78 -28.92 -3.24
C SER A 193 -14.71 -27.71 -2.33
N VAL A 194 -15.74 -27.44 -1.51
CA VAL A 194 -15.72 -26.35 -0.53
C VAL A 194 -14.53 -26.50 0.45
N LYS A 195 -14.32 -27.70 1.00
CA LYS A 195 -13.19 -27.98 1.89
C LYS A 195 -11.84 -27.76 1.19
N THR A 196 -11.72 -28.16 -0.07
CA THR A 196 -10.49 -27.95 -0.85
C THR A 196 -10.20 -26.46 -1.11
N TYR A 197 -11.20 -25.68 -1.50
CA TYR A 197 -11.05 -24.24 -1.70
C TYR A 197 -10.78 -23.51 -0.37
N ALA A 198 -11.47 -23.91 0.72
CA ALA A 198 -11.23 -23.36 2.05
C ALA A 198 -9.78 -23.60 2.52
N ARG A 199 -9.27 -24.83 2.34
CA ARG A 199 -7.87 -25.16 2.68
C ARG A 199 -6.89 -24.30 1.89
N ARG A 200 -7.10 -24.17 0.56
CA ARG A 200 -6.26 -23.30 -0.28
C ARG A 200 -6.33 -21.84 0.15
N ALA A 201 -7.52 -21.35 0.51
CA ALA A 201 -7.69 -20.01 1.05
C ALA A 201 -6.93 -19.83 2.36
N PHE A 202 -7.01 -20.79 3.30
CA PHE A 202 -6.29 -20.73 4.57
C PHE A 202 -4.77 -20.77 4.36
N GLU A 203 -4.27 -21.64 3.46
CA GLU A 203 -2.86 -21.69 3.09
C GLU A 203 -2.38 -20.34 2.53
N LYS A 204 -3.14 -19.73 1.62
CA LYS A 204 -2.83 -18.42 1.04
C LYS A 204 -2.84 -17.28 2.06
N LEU A 205 -3.76 -17.34 3.03
CA LEU A 205 -3.89 -16.36 4.11
C LEU A 205 -2.94 -16.63 5.29
N HIS A 206 -2.20 -17.76 5.24
CA HIS A 206 -1.45 -18.26 6.40
C HIS A 206 -2.31 -18.37 7.68
N ALA A 207 -3.61 -18.66 7.51
CA ALA A 207 -4.56 -18.80 8.59
C ALA A 207 -4.65 -20.28 9.04
N HIS A 208 -4.63 -20.51 10.34
CA HIS A 208 -4.69 -21.84 10.91
C HIS A 208 -6.12 -22.31 11.20
N ILE A 209 -7.02 -21.35 11.41
CA ILE A 209 -8.43 -21.60 11.73
C ILE A 209 -9.33 -20.71 10.88
N ARG A 210 -10.59 -21.16 10.73
CA ARG A 210 -11.61 -20.43 9.96
C ARG A 210 -11.82 -18.99 10.45
N ALA A 211 -11.87 -18.79 11.77
CA ALA A 211 -12.11 -17.48 12.37
C ALA A 211 -10.99 -16.48 12.00
N GLU A 212 -9.75 -16.95 11.95
CA GLU A 212 -8.59 -16.15 11.56
C GLU A 212 -8.68 -15.72 10.09
N ALA A 213 -8.98 -16.65 9.18
CA ALA A 213 -9.17 -16.35 7.76
C ALA A 213 -10.29 -15.34 7.51
N VAL A 214 -11.43 -15.48 8.20
CA VAL A 214 -12.56 -14.55 8.14
C VAL A 214 -12.13 -13.16 8.67
N ALA A 215 -11.50 -13.10 9.84
CA ALA A 215 -11.06 -11.84 10.44
C ALA A 215 -10.06 -11.09 9.53
N MET A 216 -9.16 -11.81 8.85
CA MET A 216 -8.23 -11.22 7.89
C MET A 216 -8.96 -10.62 6.69
N CYS A 217 -9.93 -11.34 6.11
CA CYS A 217 -10.68 -10.85 4.95
C CYS A 217 -11.56 -9.64 5.30
N VAL A 218 -12.20 -9.63 6.47
CA VAL A 218 -12.98 -8.47 6.96
C VAL A 218 -12.08 -7.26 7.20
N ARG A 219 -10.94 -7.44 7.88
CA ARG A 219 -10.00 -6.36 8.20
C ARG A 219 -9.41 -5.71 6.94
N ASN A 220 -9.23 -6.50 5.87
CA ASN A 220 -8.73 -6.01 4.59
C ASN A 220 -9.83 -5.52 3.64
N GLY A 221 -11.11 -5.51 4.06
CA GLY A 221 -12.23 -5.07 3.24
C GLY A 221 -12.51 -5.95 2.01
N TRP A 222 -12.14 -7.24 2.06
CA TRP A 222 -12.38 -8.17 0.94
C TRP A 222 -13.76 -8.81 0.99
N ILE A 223 -14.38 -8.81 2.16
CA ILE A 223 -15.74 -9.32 2.43
C ILE A 223 -16.45 -8.45 3.47
#